data_2265102aafaf5460225b58c38c7f642b
#
_entry.id   2265102aafaf5460225b58c38c7f642b
#
_cell.length_a   1.000
_cell.length_b   1.000
_cell.length_c   1.000
_cell.angle_alpha   90.00
_cell.angle_beta   90.00
_cell.angle_gamma   90.00
#
_symmetry.space_group_name_H-M   'P 1'
#
loop_
_entity.id
_entity.type
_entity.pdbx_description
1 polymer ?
#
loop_
_entity_poly.entity_id
_entity_poly.type
_entity_poly.pdbx_seq_one_letter_code
_entity_poly.pdbx_strand_id
1 'polypeptide(L)'
;MEEAERFPRLVSLACHDLRTPLATIYGFARTLTRSGDYDERTMRFLGMIEAAAEQMTEQLDDLGVAARIKGGRFDPLIREADTLDLARSEDARVETVGSGERVETDAEAVQGALSALAIAAIRHGPVERVTWTVDGRSLTLAPVTDAAAPVVLGEQIRDLGAVVARLVVEALDGSVALDGGSLRVVL
;
A
#
# COMPACT_ATOMS: atom_id res chain seq x y z
N MET A 1 16.31 -2.69 -25.12
CA MET A 1 15.11 -3.40 -24.67
C MET A 1 15.45 -4.46 -23.61
N GLU A 2 16.42 -5.35 -23.84
CA GLU A 2 16.77 -6.43 -22.86
C GLU A 2 17.22 -5.96 -21.47
N GLU A 3 17.96 -4.87 -21.37
CA GLU A 3 18.51 -4.39 -20.08
C GLU A 3 17.45 -3.69 -19.21
N ALA A 4 16.51 -2.98 -19.82
CA ALA A 4 15.39 -2.34 -19.12
C ALA A 4 14.41 -3.35 -18.49
N GLU A 5 14.26 -4.53 -19.09
CA GLU A 5 13.42 -5.61 -18.56
C GLU A 5 14.13 -6.51 -17.53
N ARG A 6 15.46 -6.55 -17.58
CA ARG A 6 16.26 -7.46 -16.75
C ARG A 6 16.20 -7.10 -15.27
N PHE A 7 16.30 -5.83 -14.92
CA PHE A 7 16.25 -5.37 -13.53
C PHE A 7 14.91 -5.65 -12.85
N PRO A 8 13.75 -5.30 -13.46
CA PRO A 8 12.44 -5.67 -12.89
C PRO A 8 12.25 -7.18 -12.70
N ARG A 9 12.79 -8.02 -13.60
CA ARG A 9 12.74 -9.48 -13.45
C ARG A 9 13.60 -9.96 -12.29
N LEU A 10 14.79 -9.38 -12.12
CA LEU A 10 15.67 -9.70 -10.98
C LEU A 10 15.02 -9.33 -9.65
N VAL A 11 14.39 -8.15 -9.57
CA VAL A 11 13.64 -7.72 -8.38
C VAL A 11 12.48 -8.68 -8.08
N SER A 12 11.69 -9.07 -9.08
CA SER A 12 10.60 -10.03 -8.90
C SER A 12 11.10 -11.39 -8.37
N LEU A 13 12.24 -11.87 -8.89
CA LEU A 13 12.85 -13.10 -8.43
C LEU A 13 13.33 -12.98 -6.97
N ALA A 14 14.01 -11.88 -6.64
CA ALA A 14 14.49 -11.64 -5.28
C ALA A 14 13.33 -11.57 -4.27
N CYS A 15 12.23 -10.89 -4.61
CA CYS A 15 11.03 -10.86 -3.77
C CYS A 15 10.45 -12.27 -3.54
N HIS A 16 10.38 -13.08 -4.60
CA HIS A 16 9.92 -14.46 -4.50
C HIS A 16 10.82 -15.29 -3.56
N ASP A 17 12.13 -15.22 -3.75
CA ASP A 17 13.09 -16.04 -3.00
C ASP A 17 13.20 -15.62 -1.53
N LEU A 18 13.01 -14.33 -1.23
CA LEU A 18 12.98 -13.81 0.15
C LEU A 18 11.67 -14.14 0.88
N ARG A 19 10.55 -14.30 0.17
CA ARG A 19 9.25 -14.62 0.79
C ARG A 19 9.27 -15.97 1.50
N THR A 20 9.96 -16.96 0.96
CA THR A 20 10.03 -18.33 1.54
C THR A 20 10.69 -18.35 2.93
N PRO A 21 11.92 -17.84 3.14
CA PRO A 21 12.52 -17.82 4.46
C PRO A 21 11.74 -16.93 5.44
N LEU A 22 11.14 -15.82 4.96
CA LEU A 22 10.34 -14.93 5.78
C LEU A 22 9.06 -15.60 6.29
N ALA A 23 8.35 -16.34 5.44
CA ALA A 23 7.20 -17.15 5.83
C ALA A 23 7.56 -18.20 6.89
N THR A 24 8.78 -18.74 6.81
CA THR A 24 9.30 -19.69 7.82
C THR A 24 9.51 -19.00 9.17
N ILE A 25 10.14 -17.82 9.18
CA ILE A 25 10.36 -17.01 10.40
C ILE A 25 9.02 -16.67 11.05
N TYR A 26 8.07 -16.14 10.25
CA TYR A 26 6.73 -15.81 10.71
C TYR A 26 5.99 -17.03 11.29
N GLY A 27 6.02 -18.16 10.57
CA GLY A 27 5.37 -19.39 10.98
C GLY A 27 5.89 -19.94 12.30
N PHE A 28 7.22 -19.90 12.52
CA PHE A 28 7.78 -20.30 13.81
C PHE A 28 7.45 -19.33 14.93
N ALA A 29 7.58 -18.02 14.72
CA ALA A 29 7.22 -17.02 15.72
C ALA A 29 5.77 -17.22 16.16
N ARG A 30 4.84 -17.28 15.21
CA ARG A 30 3.40 -17.50 15.45
C ARG A 30 3.09 -18.83 16.15
N THR A 31 3.80 -19.89 15.79
CA THR A 31 3.64 -21.19 16.46
C THR A 31 4.08 -21.11 17.91
N LEU A 32 5.21 -20.50 18.19
CA LEU A 32 5.72 -20.31 19.53
C LEU A 32 4.78 -19.41 20.36
N THR A 33 4.29 -18.30 19.81
CA THR A 33 3.32 -17.42 20.46
C THR A 33 2.04 -18.16 20.86
N ARG A 34 1.57 -19.08 20.02
CA ARG A 34 0.31 -19.84 20.29
C ARG A 34 0.47 -21.04 21.20
N SER A 35 1.63 -21.70 21.18
CA SER A 35 1.86 -22.97 21.86
C SER A 35 2.57 -22.82 23.20
N GLY A 36 3.09 -21.62 23.52
CA GLY A 36 4.06 -21.48 24.58
C GLY A 36 3.50 -20.93 25.89
N ASP A 37 3.92 -21.56 26.96
CA ASP A 37 3.86 -21.03 28.32
C ASP A 37 5.18 -20.29 28.59
N TYR A 38 5.36 -19.15 27.88
CA TYR A 38 6.56 -18.33 27.98
C TYR A 38 6.36 -17.15 28.93
N ASP A 39 7.46 -16.65 29.50
CA ASP A 39 7.42 -15.42 30.26
C ASP A 39 7.00 -14.20 29.39
N GLU A 40 6.51 -13.16 30.04
CA GLU A 40 5.99 -11.95 29.38
C GLU A 40 7.03 -11.29 28.43
N ARG A 41 8.31 -11.34 28.79
CA ARG A 41 9.39 -10.79 27.97
C ARG A 41 9.58 -11.57 26.67
N THR A 42 9.57 -12.89 26.76
CA THR A 42 9.67 -13.79 25.60
C THR A 42 8.46 -13.62 24.69
N MET A 43 7.24 -13.56 25.24
CA MET A 43 6.02 -13.32 24.48
C MET A 43 6.09 -11.98 23.71
N ARG A 44 6.59 -10.93 24.36
CA ARG A 44 6.78 -9.64 23.69
C ARG A 44 7.77 -9.71 22.54
N PHE A 45 8.88 -10.44 22.69
CA PHE A 45 9.84 -10.59 21.60
C PHE A 45 9.27 -11.40 20.43
N LEU A 46 8.51 -12.45 20.69
CA LEU A 46 7.83 -13.22 19.65
C LEU A 46 6.84 -12.34 18.86
N GLY A 47 6.03 -11.52 19.56
CA GLY A 47 5.12 -10.57 18.92
C GLY A 47 5.85 -9.53 18.06
N MET A 48 7.02 -9.06 18.50
CA MET A 48 7.86 -8.15 17.69
C MET A 48 8.40 -8.84 16.42
N ILE A 49 8.77 -10.11 16.51
CA ILE A 49 9.24 -10.89 15.35
C ILE A 49 8.09 -11.12 14.36
N GLU A 50 6.89 -11.46 14.84
CA GLU A 50 5.70 -11.60 14.00
C GLU A 50 5.41 -10.30 13.25
N ALA A 51 5.31 -9.18 13.96
CA ALA A 51 5.02 -7.87 13.37
C ALA A 51 6.09 -7.44 12.35
N ALA A 52 7.38 -7.70 12.65
CA ALA A 52 8.46 -7.40 11.71
C ALA A 52 8.39 -8.27 10.45
N ALA A 53 8.05 -9.54 10.58
CA ALA A 53 7.91 -10.46 9.45
C ALA A 53 6.69 -10.09 8.57
N GLU A 54 5.57 -9.69 9.17
CA GLU A 54 4.41 -9.17 8.45
C GLU A 54 4.76 -7.91 7.66
N GLN A 55 5.41 -6.95 8.30
CA GLN A 55 5.85 -5.71 7.64
C GLN A 55 6.80 -5.99 6.46
N MET A 56 7.75 -6.92 6.62
CA MET A 56 8.65 -7.30 5.53
C MET A 56 7.90 -7.98 4.38
N THR A 57 6.87 -8.77 4.67
CA THR A 57 6.02 -9.39 3.64
C THR A 57 5.31 -8.34 2.83
N GLU A 58 4.68 -7.36 3.47
CA GLU A 58 4.03 -6.22 2.80
C GLU A 58 5.00 -5.46 1.89
N GLN A 59 6.22 -5.18 2.39
CA GLN A 59 7.25 -4.48 1.59
C GLN A 59 7.72 -5.30 0.38
N LEU A 60 7.82 -6.64 0.51
CA LEU A 60 8.17 -7.51 -0.62
C LEU A 60 7.03 -7.60 -1.64
N ASP A 61 5.78 -7.57 -1.20
CA ASP A 61 4.61 -7.54 -2.06
C ASP A 61 4.56 -6.23 -2.86
N ASP A 62 4.73 -5.10 -2.19
CA ASP A 62 4.82 -3.77 -2.82
C ASP A 62 5.93 -3.72 -3.86
N LEU A 63 7.15 -4.16 -3.50
CA LEU A 63 8.28 -4.18 -4.41
C LEU A 63 8.04 -5.10 -5.61
N GLY A 64 7.36 -6.24 -5.39
CA GLY A 64 6.93 -7.16 -6.43
C GLY A 64 5.91 -6.53 -7.39
N VAL A 65 4.95 -5.76 -6.88
CA VAL A 65 3.98 -5.00 -7.69
C VAL A 65 4.71 -3.97 -8.54
N ALA A 66 5.57 -3.14 -7.93
CA ALA A 66 6.36 -2.15 -8.65
C ALA A 66 7.20 -2.77 -9.78
N ALA A 67 7.84 -3.91 -9.50
CA ALA A 67 8.64 -4.62 -10.48
C ALA A 67 7.80 -5.17 -11.65
N ARG A 68 6.58 -5.64 -11.39
CA ARG A 68 5.66 -6.08 -12.45
C ARG A 68 5.21 -4.93 -13.32
N ILE A 69 4.80 -3.81 -12.72
CA ILE A 69 4.38 -2.60 -13.43
C ILE A 69 5.53 -2.08 -14.32
N LYS A 70 6.72 -1.87 -13.74
CA LYS A 70 7.90 -1.36 -14.47
C LYS A 70 8.41 -2.32 -15.52
N GLY A 71 8.16 -3.61 -15.37
CA GLY A 71 8.52 -4.66 -16.34
C GLY A 71 7.43 -4.95 -17.38
N GLY A 72 6.33 -4.18 -17.43
CA GLY A 72 5.21 -4.40 -18.36
C GLY A 72 4.50 -5.75 -18.16
N ARG A 73 4.52 -6.29 -16.95
CA ARG A 73 3.93 -7.61 -16.60
C ARG A 73 2.86 -7.50 -15.51
N PHE A 74 2.36 -6.30 -15.29
CA PHE A 74 1.22 -6.09 -14.41
C PHE A 74 -0.03 -6.57 -15.16
N ASP A 75 -0.73 -7.53 -14.58
CA ASP A 75 -1.95 -8.15 -15.13
C ASP A 75 -3.07 -7.95 -14.10
N PRO A 76 -3.79 -6.80 -14.19
CA PRO A 76 -4.81 -6.45 -13.20
C PRO A 76 -6.07 -7.30 -13.38
N LEU A 77 -6.69 -7.66 -12.26
CA LEU A 77 -7.95 -8.37 -12.25
C LEU A 77 -9.14 -7.38 -12.32
N ILE A 78 -9.48 -6.94 -13.51
CA ILE A 78 -10.51 -5.92 -13.71
C ILE A 78 -11.91 -6.47 -13.37
N ARG A 79 -12.60 -5.78 -12.46
CA ARG A 79 -13.98 -6.06 -12.04
C ARG A 79 -14.70 -4.76 -11.72
N GLU A 80 -16.03 -4.82 -11.74
CA GLU A 80 -16.87 -3.70 -11.29
C GLU A 80 -16.73 -3.53 -9.76
N ALA A 81 -16.43 -2.30 -9.32
CA ALA A 81 -16.31 -1.93 -7.92
C ALA A 81 -16.87 -0.52 -7.69
N ASP A 82 -17.36 -0.25 -6.47
CA ASP A 82 -17.81 1.08 -6.07
C ASP A 82 -16.64 1.87 -5.48
N THR A 83 -16.42 3.10 -5.94
CA THR A 83 -15.29 3.93 -5.51
C THR A 83 -15.35 4.30 -4.03
N LEU A 84 -16.54 4.37 -3.42
CA LEU A 84 -16.69 4.60 -1.98
C LEU A 84 -16.19 3.36 -1.19
N ASP A 85 -16.51 2.15 -1.66
CA ASP A 85 -16.05 0.92 -1.02
C ASP A 85 -14.53 0.75 -1.18
N LEU A 86 -13.96 1.15 -2.32
CA LEU A 86 -12.51 1.13 -2.55
C LEU A 86 -11.75 2.07 -1.59
N ALA A 87 -12.36 3.20 -1.17
CA ALA A 87 -11.74 4.16 -0.27
C ALA A 87 -11.85 3.77 1.22
N ARG A 88 -12.63 2.74 1.57
CA ARG A 88 -12.77 2.28 2.95
C ARG A 88 -11.47 1.67 3.47
N SER A 89 -11.13 2.00 4.70
CA SER A 89 -9.95 1.49 5.39
C SER A 89 -10.33 0.87 6.73
N GLU A 90 -9.61 -0.17 7.14
CA GLU A 90 -9.71 -0.76 8.48
C GLU A 90 -8.96 0.08 9.53
N ASP A 91 -8.08 0.99 9.11
CA ASP A 91 -7.37 1.88 10.03
C ASP A 91 -8.33 2.98 10.54
N ALA A 92 -8.55 2.98 11.86
CA ALA A 92 -9.45 3.93 12.54
C ALA A 92 -9.03 5.42 12.41
N ARG A 93 -7.85 5.69 11.87
CA ARG A 93 -7.36 7.04 11.58
C ARG A 93 -7.76 7.54 10.19
N VAL A 94 -8.32 6.65 9.35
CA VAL A 94 -8.77 6.97 7.99
C VAL A 94 -10.29 6.92 7.96
N GLU A 95 -10.91 8.07 7.74
CA GLU A 95 -12.35 8.17 7.55
C GLU A 95 -12.69 8.22 6.06
N THR A 96 -13.87 7.71 5.68
CA THR A 96 -14.35 7.77 4.31
C THR A 96 -15.76 8.30 4.28
N VAL A 97 -15.99 9.34 3.47
CA VAL A 97 -17.29 10.03 3.32
C VAL A 97 -17.60 10.32 1.85
N GLY A 98 -18.85 10.59 1.54
CA GLY A 98 -19.28 11.01 0.21
C GLY A 98 -20.13 9.97 -0.50
N SER A 99 -20.09 9.97 -1.83
CA SER A 99 -20.85 9.05 -2.68
C SER A 99 -19.97 8.49 -3.78
N GLY A 100 -20.00 7.16 -3.94
CA GLY A 100 -19.23 6.44 -4.96
C GLY A 100 -19.95 6.35 -6.29
N GLU A 101 -19.21 5.85 -7.27
CA GLU A 101 -19.64 5.46 -8.60
C GLU A 101 -19.04 4.10 -8.94
N ARG A 102 -19.74 3.32 -9.77
CA ARG A 102 -19.21 2.05 -10.24
C ARG A 102 -18.16 2.26 -11.32
N VAL A 103 -17.01 1.63 -11.13
CA VAL A 103 -15.87 1.66 -12.07
C VAL A 103 -15.38 0.24 -12.35
N GLU A 104 -14.83 0.03 -13.54
CA GLU A 104 -14.11 -1.21 -13.87
C GLU A 104 -12.65 -1.04 -13.50
N THR A 105 -12.17 -1.78 -12.48
CA THR A 105 -10.81 -1.66 -11.98
C THR A 105 -10.38 -2.94 -11.25
N ASP A 106 -9.10 -3.03 -10.89
CA ASP A 106 -8.61 -4.02 -9.93
C ASP A 106 -8.87 -3.51 -8.51
N ALA A 107 -9.96 -3.98 -7.92
CA ALA A 107 -10.45 -3.50 -6.63
C ALA A 107 -9.42 -3.69 -5.50
N GLU A 108 -8.73 -4.82 -5.46
CA GLU A 108 -7.73 -5.13 -4.44
C GLU A 108 -6.50 -4.20 -4.56
N ALA A 109 -6.01 -4.04 -5.79
CA ALA A 109 -4.88 -3.17 -6.06
C ALA A 109 -5.19 -1.69 -5.76
N VAL A 110 -6.37 -1.19 -6.14
CA VAL A 110 -6.79 0.19 -5.87
C VAL A 110 -7.02 0.42 -4.38
N GLN A 111 -7.72 -0.49 -3.70
CA GLN A 111 -7.95 -0.37 -2.24
C GLN A 111 -6.63 -0.34 -1.47
N GLY A 112 -5.68 -1.21 -1.82
CA GLY A 112 -4.34 -1.19 -1.27
C GLY A 112 -3.61 0.13 -1.53
N ALA A 113 -3.70 0.65 -2.75
CA ALA A 113 -3.09 1.93 -3.12
C ALA A 113 -3.69 3.11 -2.33
N LEU A 114 -5.01 3.20 -2.22
CA LEU A 114 -5.68 4.27 -1.45
C LEU A 114 -5.33 4.19 0.04
N SER A 115 -5.29 2.99 0.61
CA SER A 115 -4.86 2.76 1.99
C SER A 115 -3.41 3.21 2.21
N ALA A 116 -2.48 2.82 1.33
CA ALA A 116 -1.07 3.18 1.41
C ALA A 116 -0.87 4.71 1.35
N LEU A 117 -1.58 5.42 0.46
CA LEU A 117 -1.54 6.89 0.37
C LEU A 117 -2.04 7.55 1.66
N ALA A 118 -3.13 7.06 2.24
CA ALA A 118 -3.69 7.60 3.49
C ALA A 118 -2.71 7.39 4.66
N ILE A 119 -2.14 6.20 4.80
CA ILE A 119 -1.16 5.88 5.84
C ILE A 119 0.13 6.68 5.65
N ALA A 120 0.60 6.87 4.42
CA ALA A 120 1.77 7.70 4.12
C ALA A 120 1.51 9.17 4.50
N ALA A 121 0.32 9.72 4.23
CA ALA A 121 -0.04 11.07 4.63
C ALA A 121 0.00 11.26 6.15
N ILE A 122 -0.48 10.28 6.92
CA ILE A 122 -0.40 10.28 8.39
C ILE A 122 1.03 10.13 8.88
N ARG A 123 1.79 9.19 8.33
CA ARG A 123 3.15 8.84 8.78
C ARG A 123 4.15 9.97 8.55
N HIS A 124 4.01 10.69 7.43
CA HIS A 124 4.95 11.74 7.01
C HIS A 124 4.43 13.15 7.24
N GLY A 125 3.17 13.30 7.67
CA GLY A 125 2.56 14.55 8.09
C GLY A 125 2.34 14.62 9.60
N PRO A 126 2.35 15.81 10.24
CA PRO A 126 1.99 15.97 11.65
C PRO A 126 0.44 15.94 11.82
N VAL A 127 -0.20 14.88 11.32
CA VAL A 127 -1.66 14.71 11.35
C VAL A 127 -2.01 13.37 12.01
N GLU A 128 -3.06 13.38 12.83
CA GLU A 128 -3.52 12.17 13.52
C GLU A 128 -4.53 11.37 12.69
N ARG A 129 -5.27 12.05 11.83
CA ARG A 129 -6.34 11.48 11.00
C ARG A 129 -6.38 12.12 9.63
N VAL A 130 -6.87 11.37 8.67
CA VAL A 130 -7.16 11.84 7.31
C VAL A 130 -8.54 11.36 6.86
N THR A 131 -9.12 12.05 5.91
CA THR A 131 -10.45 11.71 5.38
C THR A 131 -10.37 11.57 3.87
N TRP A 132 -10.86 10.46 3.34
CA TRP A 132 -11.22 10.33 1.94
C TRP A 132 -12.63 10.93 1.72
N THR A 133 -12.72 11.94 0.88
CA THR A 133 -14.00 12.45 0.36
C THR A 133 -14.17 11.92 -1.06
N VAL A 134 -15.21 11.13 -1.28
CA VAL A 134 -15.49 10.48 -2.55
C VAL A 134 -16.61 11.23 -3.26
N ASP A 135 -16.37 11.65 -4.51
CA ASP A 135 -17.34 12.26 -5.40
C ASP A 135 -17.26 11.57 -6.77
N GLY A 136 -18.12 10.58 -6.96
CA GLY A 136 -18.07 9.73 -8.14
C GLY A 136 -16.70 9.02 -8.27
N ARG A 137 -15.99 9.32 -9.38
CA ARG A 137 -14.65 8.77 -9.67
C ARG A 137 -13.50 9.57 -9.06
N SER A 138 -13.79 10.73 -8.45
CA SER A 138 -12.80 11.59 -7.82
C SER A 138 -12.75 11.35 -6.32
N LEU A 139 -11.59 10.99 -5.81
CA LEU A 139 -11.34 10.74 -4.39
C LEU A 139 -10.32 11.78 -3.89
N THR A 140 -10.68 12.51 -2.84
CA THR A 140 -9.82 13.55 -2.26
C THR A 140 -9.44 13.18 -0.85
N LEU A 141 -8.14 13.03 -0.59
CA LEU A 141 -7.57 12.79 0.74
C LEU A 141 -7.15 14.10 1.39
N ALA A 142 -7.65 14.38 2.58
CA ALA A 142 -7.27 15.55 3.34
C ALA A 142 -7.23 15.28 4.86
N PRO A 143 -6.38 15.99 5.63
CA PRO A 143 -5.38 16.94 5.16
C PRO A 143 -4.11 16.24 4.66
N VAL A 144 -3.44 16.82 3.66
CA VAL A 144 -2.08 16.44 3.24
C VAL A 144 -1.17 17.64 3.47
N THR A 145 -0.24 17.51 4.40
CA THR A 145 0.67 18.59 4.77
C THR A 145 1.81 18.74 3.77
N ASP A 146 2.48 19.90 3.77
CA ASP A 146 3.65 20.16 2.91
C ASP A 146 4.78 19.13 3.14
N ALA A 147 4.88 18.57 4.36
CA ALA A 147 5.86 17.54 4.67
C ALA A 147 5.52 16.18 4.04
N ALA A 148 4.24 15.82 3.99
CA ALA A 148 3.75 14.57 3.41
C ALA A 148 3.61 14.64 1.88
N ALA A 149 3.30 15.80 1.34
CA ALA A 149 3.01 16.03 -0.06
C ALA A 149 4.03 15.41 -1.04
N PRO A 150 5.33 15.66 -0.93
CA PRO A 150 6.31 15.08 -1.86
C PRO A 150 6.48 13.57 -1.70
N VAL A 151 6.09 13.01 -0.54
CA VAL A 151 6.14 11.55 -0.28
C VAL A 151 4.95 10.86 -0.94
N VAL A 152 3.73 11.37 -0.72
CA VAL A 152 2.50 10.79 -1.31
C VAL A 152 2.44 10.97 -2.82
N LEU A 153 3.14 11.98 -3.37
CA LEU A 153 3.34 12.13 -4.81
C LEU A 153 4.45 11.22 -5.38
N GLY A 154 5.22 10.53 -4.52
CA GLY A 154 6.36 9.71 -4.95
C GLY A 154 7.55 10.52 -5.46
N GLU A 155 7.58 11.85 -5.24
CA GLU A 155 8.71 12.73 -5.58
C GLU A 155 9.89 12.50 -4.62
N GLN A 156 9.58 12.20 -3.36
CA GLN A 156 10.55 11.74 -2.37
C GLN A 156 10.31 10.26 -2.07
N ILE A 157 11.29 9.42 -2.43
CA ILE A 157 11.24 7.96 -2.18
C ILE A 157 11.58 7.70 -0.71
N ARG A 158 10.60 7.90 0.18
CA ARG A 158 10.70 7.63 1.62
C ARG A 158 9.66 6.62 2.11
N ASP A 159 8.67 6.31 1.28
CA ASP A 159 7.60 5.38 1.58
C ASP A 159 7.33 4.51 0.35
N LEU A 160 7.63 3.22 0.47
CA LEU A 160 7.49 2.29 -0.64
C LEU A 160 6.02 2.14 -1.05
N GLY A 161 5.12 2.02 -0.06
CA GLY A 161 3.69 1.90 -0.31
C GLY A 161 3.13 3.08 -1.09
N ALA A 162 3.53 4.33 -0.74
CA ALA A 162 3.10 5.51 -1.49
C ALA A 162 3.60 5.52 -2.95
N VAL A 163 4.86 5.12 -3.16
CA VAL A 163 5.42 5.00 -4.53
C VAL A 163 4.66 3.96 -5.34
N VAL A 164 4.39 2.80 -4.75
CA VAL A 164 3.68 1.70 -5.41
C VAL A 164 2.21 2.07 -5.65
N ALA A 165 1.56 2.72 -4.70
CA ALA A 165 0.20 3.20 -4.83
C ALA A 165 0.02 4.10 -6.06
N ARG A 166 0.92 5.06 -6.23
CA ARG A 166 0.92 5.90 -7.42
C ARG A 166 1.09 5.08 -8.71
N LEU A 167 2.05 4.16 -8.73
CA LEU A 167 2.28 3.29 -9.88
C LEU A 167 1.06 2.44 -10.23
N VAL A 168 0.34 1.93 -9.23
CA VAL A 168 -0.89 1.15 -9.42
C VAL A 168 -1.99 2.01 -10.02
N VAL A 169 -2.24 3.20 -9.45
CA VAL A 169 -3.26 4.13 -9.97
C VAL A 169 -2.97 4.50 -11.42
N GLU A 170 -1.70 4.86 -11.74
CA GLU A 170 -1.30 5.22 -13.11
C GLU A 170 -1.38 4.02 -14.08
N ALA A 171 -1.08 2.80 -13.62
CA ALA A 171 -1.16 1.58 -14.43
C ALA A 171 -2.60 1.15 -14.73
N LEU A 172 -3.56 1.67 -13.98
CA LEU A 172 -5.00 1.48 -14.16
C LEU A 172 -5.68 2.71 -14.80
N ASP A 173 -4.91 3.51 -15.56
CA ASP A 173 -5.35 4.72 -16.26
C ASP A 173 -5.92 5.83 -15.35
N GLY A 174 -5.67 5.75 -14.04
CA GLY A 174 -6.02 6.79 -13.08
C GLY A 174 -4.94 7.88 -12.98
N SER A 175 -5.18 8.85 -12.11
CA SER A 175 -4.24 9.94 -11.85
C SER A 175 -4.16 10.32 -10.37
N VAL A 176 -2.99 10.81 -9.96
CA VAL A 176 -2.73 11.30 -8.59
C VAL A 176 -2.13 12.70 -8.70
N ALA A 177 -2.73 13.68 -8.04
CA ALA A 177 -2.28 15.07 -8.04
C ALA A 177 -2.57 15.77 -6.70
N LEU A 178 -1.76 16.78 -6.36
CA LEU A 178 -2.06 17.68 -5.23
C LEU A 178 -3.02 18.80 -5.66
N ASP A 179 -3.92 19.14 -4.75
CA ASP A 179 -4.84 20.27 -4.89
C ASP A 179 -5.00 20.96 -3.52
N GLY A 180 -4.25 22.06 -3.33
CA GLY A 180 -4.39 22.97 -2.19
C GLY A 180 -4.33 22.30 -0.79
N GLY A 181 -3.36 21.41 -0.54
CA GLY A 181 -3.22 20.71 0.77
C GLY A 181 -4.08 19.45 0.88
N SER A 182 -4.57 18.95 -0.24
CA SER A 182 -5.23 17.65 -0.38
C SER A 182 -4.64 16.88 -1.56
N LEU A 183 -4.75 15.55 -1.51
CA LEU A 183 -4.36 14.66 -2.62
C LEU A 183 -5.63 14.24 -3.34
N ARG A 184 -5.69 14.50 -4.65
CA ARG A 184 -6.76 14.02 -5.50
C ARG A 184 -6.32 12.78 -6.26
N VAL A 185 -7.13 11.74 -6.20
CA VAL A 185 -7.02 10.52 -7.01
C VAL A 185 -8.25 10.44 -7.90
N VAL A 186 -8.07 10.18 -9.19
CA VAL A 186 -9.17 9.91 -10.14
C VAL A 186 -8.98 8.50 -10.69
N LEU A 187 -10.07 7.71 -10.68
CA LEU A 187 -10.11 6.31 -11.14
C LEU A 187 -10.87 6.19 -12.46
#